data_179a3e792c323876dc7dd502c4049d31
#
_entry.id   179a3e792c323876dc7dd502c4049d31
#
_cell.length_a   1.000
_cell.length_b   1.000
_cell.length_c   1.000
_cell.angle_alpha   90.00
_cell.angle_beta   90.00
_cell.angle_gamma   90.00
#
_symmetry.space_group_name_H-M   'P 1'
#
loop_
_entity.id
_entity.type
_entity.pdbx_description
1 polymer ?
#
loop_
_entity_poly.entity_id
_entity_poly.type
_entity_poly.pdbx_seq_one_letter_code
_entity_poly.pdbx_strand_id
1 'polypeptide(L)'
;LVMAREEGLDPLAPVGSYAGAMGLPQFMPSSFRNYAVDGDADGKRDLWNDWADVFSSVGNYLKVHGWRAGEPVLAAADASSANLAGLDEKLALTETVDSLRARGVQFETSLPADAPAMLIALKVAGGTEYRVGFTNFYAITRYNRSTMYASAVSDLASAIGAKRSGLPAPAAAASVLPPAAPPAPA
;
A
#
# COMPACT_ATOMS: atom_id res chain seq x y z
N LEU A 1 23.45 -6.10 -12.45
CA LEU A 1 24.92 -6.13 -12.35
C LEU A 1 25.46 -5.04 -11.39
N VAL A 2 25.04 -3.76 -11.53
CA VAL A 2 25.55 -2.67 -10.65
C VAL A 2 25.24 -2.97 -9.19
N MET A 3 23.98 -3.27 -8.85
CA MET A 3 23.57 -3.63 -7.50
C MET A 3 24.37 -4.82 -6.94
N ALA A 4 24.51 -5.90 -7.69
CA ALA A 4 25.25 -7.08 -7.24
C ALA A 4 26.72 -6.75 -6.92
N ARG A 5 27.33 -5.87 -7.72
CA ARG A 5 28.69 -5.40 -7.46
C ARG A 5 28.79 -4.54 -6.19
N GLU A 6 27.80 -3.65 -5.97
CA GLU A 6 27.74 -2.78 -4.79
C GLU A 6 27.53 -3.57 -3.51
N GLU A 7 26.75 -4.64 -3.56
CA GLU A 7 26.45 -5.52 -2.43
C GLU A 7 27.42 -6.70 -2.28
N GLY A 8 28.41 -6.83 -3.16
CA GLY A 8 29.33 -7.98 -3.13
C GLY A 8 28.66 -9.34 -3.42
N LEU A 9 27.53 -9.32 -4.12
CA LEU A 9 26.76 -10.52 -4.46
C LEU A 9 27.26 -11.14 -5.77
N ASP A 10 27.24 -12.48 -5.86
CA ASP A 10 27.34 -13.15 -7.15
C ASP A 10 26.16 -12.72 -8.03
N PRO A 11 26.39 -12.12 -9.21
CA PRO A 11 25.31 -11.62 -10.06
C PRO A 11 24.39 -12.74 -10.60
N LEU A 12 24.77 -14.00 -10.49
CA LEU A 12 23.97 -15.15 -10.88
C LEU A 12 23.17 -15.77 -9.73
N ALA A 13 23.43 -15.36 -8.47
CA ALA A 13 22.79 -15.94 -7.30
C ALA A 13 21.38 -15.37 -7.02
N PRO A 14 21.09 -14.06 -7.16
CA PRO A 14 19.76 -13.53 -6.84
C PRO A 14 18.70 -14.06 -7.78
N VAL A 15 17.65 -14.64 -7.19
CA VAL A 15 16.45 -15.05 -7.91
C VAL A 15 15.39 -13.99 -7.79
N GLY A 16 14.70 -13.70 -8.88
CA GLY A 16 13.67 -12.67 -8.93
C GLY A 16 12.50 -13.06 -9.82
N SER A 17 11.47 -12.19 -9.88
CA SER A 17 10.36 -12.33 -10.82
C SER A 17 10.85 -12.13 -12.27
N TYR A 18 10.00 -12.45 -13.24
CA TYR A 18 10.27 -12.17 -14.67
C TYR A 18 10.66 -10.71 -14.93
N ALA A 19 10.09 -9.78 -14.19
CA ALA A 19 10.42 -8.35 -14.29
C ALA A 19 11.69 -7.94 -13.50
N GLY A 20 12.28 -8.87 -12.73
CA GLY A 20 13.48 -8.63 -11.93
C GLY A 20 13.22 -8.09 -10.52
N ALA A 21 12.00 -8.24 -10.00
CA ALA A 21 11.72 -7.95 -8.59
C ALA A 21 12.33 -9.03 -7.70
N MET A 22 13.01 -8.65 -6.61
CA MET A 22 13.87 -9.52 -5.81
C MET A 22 13.55 -9.50 -4.33
N GLY A 23 13.90 -10.59 -3.65
CA GLY A 23 13.77 -10.75 -2.20
C GLY A 23 12.33 -10.77 -1.70
N LEU A 24 12.14 -10.83 -0.40
CA LEU A 24 10.83 -10.87 0.24
C LEU A 24 9.98 -9.61 -0.08
N PRO A 25 10.53 -8.39 -0.11
CA PRO A 25 9.76 -7.20 -0.45
C PRO A 25 9.55 -7.03 -1.97
N GLN A 26 10.07 -7.92 -2.81
CA GLN A 26 9.95 -7.81 -4.28
C GLN A 26 10.43 -6.45 -4.80
N PHE A 27 11.55 -5.96 -4.31
CA PHE A 27 12.16 -4.74 -4.80
C PHE A 27 12.79 -4.91 -6.19
N MET A 28 12.55 -3.95 -7.08
CA MET A 28 13.33 -3.82 -8.31
C MET A 28 14.79 -3.47 -7.95
N PRO A 29 15.79 -3.80 -8.79
CA PRO A 29 17.19 -3.45 -8.51
C PRO A 29 17.41 -1.96 -8.22
N SER A 30 16.69 -1.07 -8.87
CA SER A 30 16.71 0.37 -8.57
C SER A 30 16.11 0.70 -7.21
N SER A 31 15.02 0.03 -6.84
CA SER A 31 14.39 0.20 -5.53
C SER A 31 15.29 -0.32 -4.41
N PHE A 32 15.96 -1.45 -4.63
CA PHE A 32 16.96 -1.97 -3.70
C PHE A 32 18.05 -0.91 -3.43
N ARG A 33 18.68 -0.40 -4.48
CA ARG A 33 19.77 0.58 -4.35
C ARG A 33 19.34 1.88 -3.66
N ASN A 34 18.10 2.33 -3.89
CA ASN A 34 17.61 3.60 -3.39
C ASN A 34 16.99 3.51 -1.98
N TYR A 35 16.44 2.36 -1.60
CA TYR A 35 15.57 2.27 -0.43
C TYR A 35 15.94 1.15 0.54
N ALA A 36 16.74 0.15 0.13
CA ALA A 36 17.18 -0.89 1.05
C ALA A 36 18.10 -0.30 2.11
N VAL A 37 17.87 -0.70 3.35
CA VAL A 37 18.63 -0.30 4.53
C VAL A 37 19.03 -1.53 5.34
N ASP A 38 20.15 -1.47 6.01
CA ASP A 38 20.62 -2.41 7.00
C ASP A 38 19.83 -2.11 8.29
N GLY A 39 18.92 -2.98 8.65
CA GLY A 39 17.96 -2.77 9.74
C GLY A 39 18.44 -3.21 11.10
N ASP A 40 19.43 -4.11 11.17
CA ASP A 40 20.02 -4.65 12.40
C ASP A 40 21.49 -4.22 12.60
N ALA A 41 22.04 -3.46 11.66
CA ALA A 41 23.40 -2.92 11.68
C ALA A 41 24.51 -4.00 11.59
N ASP A 42 24.25 -5.09 10.86
CA ASP A 42 25.25 -6.17 10.64
C ASP A 42 26.23 -5.83 9.49
N GLY A 43 26.01 -4.73 8.78
CA GLY A 43 26.83 -4.25 7.66
C GLY A 43 26.36 -4.77 6.30
N LYS A 44 25.21 -5.41 6.19
CA LYS A 44 24.62 -5.94 4.96
C LYS A 44 23.18 -5.44 4.77
N ARG A 45 22.63 -5.70 3.60
CA ARG A 45 21.23 -5.44 3.27
C ARG A 45 20.61 -6.71 2.68
N ASP A 46 20.27 -7.68 3.55
CA ASP A 46 19.75 -8.99 3.14
C ASP A 46 18.22 -8.97 3.06
N LEU A 47 17.67 -8.62 1.90
CA LEU A 47 16.23 -8.63 1.65
C LEU A 47 15.66 -10.02 1.34
N TRP A 48 16.47 -11.08 1.38
CA TRP A 48 16.03 -12.46 1.14
C TRP A 48 15.76 -13.23 2.43
N ASN A 49 16.61 -13.00 3.46
CA ASN A 49 16.60 -13.83 4.66
C ASN A 49 16.47 -13.02 5.95
N ASP A 50 16.78 -11.72 5.95
CA ASP A 50 16.74 -10.89 7.14
C ASP A 50 15.46 -10.04 7.22
N TRP A 51 14.62 -10.33 8.23
CA TRP A 51 13.37 -9.61 8.45
C TRP A 51 13.57 -8.18 8.98
N ALA A 52 14.68 -7.90 9.70
CA ALA A 52 14.96 -6.54 10.16
C ALA A 52 15.25 -5.63 8.97
N ASP A 53 16.04 -6.12 8.02
CA ASP A 53 16.34 -5.42 6.76
C ASP A 53 15.08 -5.25 5.91
N VAL A 54 14.29 -6.31 5.78
CA VAL A 54 13.04 -6.27 4.99
C VAL A 54 12.07 -5.23 5.53
N PHE A 55 11.77 -5.26 6.84
CA PHE A 55 10.82 -4.32 7.42
C PHE A 55 11.36 -2.89 7.41
N SER A 56 12.63 -2.70 7.72
CA SER A 56 13.27 -1.40 7.70
C SER A 56 13.32 -0.80 6.29
N SER A 57 13.61 -1.63 5.29
CA SER A 57 13.65 -1.21 3.88
C SER A 57 12.27 -0.85 3.35
N VAL A 58 11.23 -1.64 3.65
CA VAL A 58 9.84 -1.32 3.28
C VAL A 58 9.39 -0.04 3.99
N GLY A 59 9.71 0.10 5.27
CA GLY A 59 9.44 1.31 6.05
C GLY A 59 10.11 2.55 5.45
N ASN A 60 11.39 2.42 5.08
CA ASN A 60 12.13 3.50 4.41
C ASN A 60 11.54 3.86 3.05
N TYR A 61 11.15 2.85 2.24
CA TYR A 61 10.44 3.07 0.98
C TYR A 61 9.18 3.92 1.18
N LEU A 62 8.32 3.53 2.10
CA LEU A 62 7.08 4.25 2.39
C LEU A 62 7.36 5.67 2.89
N LYS A 63 8.34 5.85 3.79
CA LYS A 63 8.76 7.16 4.31
C LYS A 63 9.22 8.10 3.20
N VAL A 64 10.07 7.62 2.30
CA VAL A 64 10.56 8.42 1.16
C VAL A 64 9.41 8.80 0.21
N HIS A 65 8.37 7.96 0.13
CA HIS A 65 7.18 8.23 -0.69
C HIS A 65 6.07 8.99 0.06
N GLY A 66 6.41 9.62 1.19
CA GLY A 66 5.51 10.54 1.88
C GLY A 66 4.66 9.95 2.98
N TRP A 67 4.97 8.73 3.47
CA TRP A 67 4.30 8.16 4.64
C TRP A 67 4.42 9.05 5.86
N ARG A 68 3.30 9.30 6.53
CA ARG A 68 3.18 10.09 7.75
C ARG A 68 2.71 9.21 8.89
N ALA A 69 3.60 8.98 9.86
CA ALA A 69 3.29 8.14 11.01
C ALA A 69 2.12 8.73 11.82
N GLY A 70 1.17 7.88 12.20
CA GLY A 70 -0.01 8.29 12.97
C GLY A 70 -1.16 8.86 12.15
N GLU A 71 -0.97 9.19 10.87
CA GLU A 71 -2.07 9.61 10.01
C GLU A 71 -2.83 8.39 9.44
N PRO A 72 -4.14 8.53 9.17
CA PRO A 72 -4.94 7.45 8.59
C PRO A 72 -4.49 7.14 7.16
N VAL A 73 -4.70 5.87 6.76
CA VAL A 73 -4.45 5.41 5.39
C VAL A 73 -5.66 5.66 4.52
N LEU A 74 -6.84 5.19 4.98
CA LEU A 74 -8.10 5.35 4.28
C LEU A 74 -9.27 5.37 5.27
N ALA A 75 -10.42 5.83 4.80
CA ALA A 75 -11.68 5.81 5.51
C ALA A 75 -12.78 5.18 4.63
N ALA A 76 -13.72 4.45 5.24
CA ALA A 76 -14.94 4.04 4.56
C ALA A 76 -15.76 5.29 4.19
N ALA A 77 -16.42 5.26 3.06
CA ALA A 77 -17.18 6.40 2.57
C ALA A 77 -18.54 6.00 1.99
N ASP A 78 -19.54 6.85 2.17
CA ASP A 78 -20.79 6.81 1.42
C ASP A 78 -20.77 7.92 0.35
N ALA A 79 -20.86 7.50 -0.90
CA ALA A 79 -20.93 8.40 -2.05
C ALA A 79 -22.21 8.17 -2.88
N SER A 80 -23.23 7.51 -2.32
CA SER A 80 -24.47 7.14 -3.01
C SER A 80 -25.25 8.35 -3.54
N SER A 81 -25.16 9.49 -2.85
CA SER A 81 -25.80 10.77 -3.24
C SER A 81 -24.80 11.83 -3.68
N ALA A 82 -23.51 11.48 -3.82
CA ALA A 82 -22.46 12.45 -4.13
C ALA A 82 -22.41 12.79 -5.63
N ASN A 83 -22.01 14.02 -5.93
CA ASN A 83 -21.68 14.43 -7.30
C ASN A 83 -20.26 13.95 -7.66
N LEU A 84 -20.18 12.83 -8.37
CA LEU A 84 -18.93 12.22 -8.80
C LEU A 84 -18.42 12.72 -10.15
N ALA A 85 -19.15 13.64 -10.81
CA ALA A 85 -18.75 14.16 -12.11
C ALA A 85 -17.40 14.86 -12.06
N GLY A 86 -16.50 14.47 -12.96
CA GLY A 86 -15.16 15.05 -13.06
C GLY A 86 -14.19 14.64 -11.95
N LEU A 87 -14.56 13.68 -11.08
CA LEU A 87 -13.55 13.03 -10.22
C LEU A 87 -12.67 12.15 -11.10
N ASP A 88 -11.36 12.35 -10.97
CA ASP A 88 -10.37 11.61 -11.73
C ASP A 88 -10.19 10.21 -11.12
N GLU A 89 -10.30 9.17 -11.93
CA GLU A 89 -9.98 7.79 -11.51
C GLU A 89 -8.46 7.55 -11.37
N LYS A 90 -7.65 8.58 -11.66
CA LYS A 90 -6.19 8.47 -11.52
C LYS A 90 -5.79 8.32 -10.06
N LEU A 91 -4.77 7.50 -9.83
CA LEU A 91 -4.08 7.36 -8.56
C LEU A 91 -3.29 8.64 -8.23
N ALA A 92 -3.99 9.70 -7.84
CA ALA A 92 -3.43 10.99 -7.49
C ALA A 92 -4.29 11.67 -6.42
N LEU A 93 -3.65 12.39 -5.51
CA LEU A 93 -4.32 13.19 -4.49
C LEU A 93 -4.76 14.53 -5.12
N THR A 94 -5.84 14.49 -5.89
CA THR A 94 -6.37 15.66 -6.62
C THR A 94 -7.43 16.43 -5.87
N GLU A 95 -7.96 15.84 -4.80
CA GLU A 95 -8.99 16.42 -3.96
C GLU A 95 -8.45 16.73 -2.56
N THR A 96 -9.27 17.38 -1.74
CA THR A 96 -9.07 17.56 -0.31
C THR A 96 -10.22 16.94 0.47
N VAL A 97 -10.05 16.80 1.79
CA VAL A 97 -11.12 16.35 2.68
C VAL A 97 -12.39 17.21 2.48
N ASP A 98 -12.21 18.54 2.43
CA ASP A 98 -13.33 19.47 2.29
C ASP A 98 -13.96 19.41 0.89
N SER A 99 -13.17 19.31 -0.17
CA SER A 99 -13.70 19.23 -1.53
C SER A 99 -14.55 17.97 -1.76
N LEU A 100 -14.16 16.83 -1.19
CA LEU A 100 -14.96 15.60 -1.26
C LEU A 100 -16.27 15.73 -0.46
N ARG A 101 -16.22 16.35 0.74
CA ARG A 101 -17.41 16.63 1.55
C ARG A 101 -18.37 17.59 0.83
N ALA A 102 -17.85 18.65 0.22
CA ALA A 102 -18.65 19.59 -0.58
C ALA A 102 -19.34 18.93 -1.78
N ARG A 103 -18.79 17.84 -2.30
CA ARG A 103 -19.42 17.00 -3.33
C ARG A 103 -20.47 16.03 -2.79
N GLY A 104 -20.66 15.96 -1.48
CA GLY A 104 -21.62 15.09 -0.82
C GLY A 104 -21.06 13.71 -0.43
N VAL A 105 -19.74 13.48 -0.51
CA VAL A 105 -19.12 12.26 0.01
C VAL A 105 -19.09 12.31 1.53
N GLN A 106 -19.69 11.31 2.19
CA GLN A 106 -19.75 11.22 3.65
C GLN A 106 -18.69 10.25 4.15
N PHE A 107 -17.83 10.72 5.03
CA PHE A 107 -16.77 9.92 5.68
C PHE A 107 -16.22 10.62 6.92
N GLU A 108 -15.61 9.83 7.81
CA GLU A 108 -14.97 10.32 9.03
C GLU A 108 -13.45 10.29 8.91
N THR A 109 -12.81 11.36 9.36
CA THR A 109 -11.35 11.45 9.45
C THR A 109 -10.92 12.48 10.50
N SER A 110 -9.75 12.24 11.10
CA SER A 110 -9.07 13.18 12.00
C SER A 110 -8.23 14.23 11.25
N LEU A 111 -8.10 14.10 9.92
CA LEU A 111 -7.31 15.02 9.11
C LEU A 111 -8.02 16.37 8.93
N PRO A 112 -7.27 17.47 8.78
CA PRO A 112 -7.84 18.78 8.52
C PRO A 112 -8.53 18.87 7.15
N ALA A 113 -9.37 19.91 6.98
CA ALA A 113 -10.19 20.10 5.79
C ALA A 113 -9.39 20.21 4.48
N ASP A 114 -8.20 20.79 4.54
CA ASP A 114 -7.28 20.98 3.41
C ASP A 114 -6.37 19.77 3.14
N ALA A 115 -6.47 18.72 3.96
CA ALA A 115 -5.63 17.52 3.76
C ALA A 115 -5.89 16.88 2.40
N PRO A 116 -4.81 16.50 1.67
CA PRO A 116 -4.94 15.84 0.38
C PRO A 116 -5.69 14.51 0.48
N ALA A 117 -6.61 14.29 -0.45
CA ALA A 117 -7.46 13.11 -0.49
C ALA A 117 -7.75 12.65 -1.92
N MET A 118 -8.24 11.41 -2.06
CA MET A 118 -8.77 10.85 -3.29
C MET A 118 -9.98 9.97 -2.99
N LEU A 119 -10.98 9.98 -3.87
CA LEU A 119 -12.06 9.01 -3.80
C LEU A 119 -11.63 7.71 -4.50
N ILE A 120 -11.93 6.59 -3.87
CA ILE A 120 -11.61 5.26 -4.36
C ILE A 120 -12.93 4.51 -4.53
N ALA A 121 -13.15 3.98 -5.73
CA ALA A 121 -14.29 3.10 -6.04
C ALA A 121 -13.77 1.68 -6.26
N LEU A 122 -14.16 0.76 -5.40
CA LEU A 122 -13.79 -0.65 -5.47
C LEU A 122 -14.99 -1.45 -5.96
N LYS A 123 -14.82 -2.20 -7.04
CA LYS A 123 -15.85 -3.15 -7.50
C LYS A 123 -15.81 -4.40 -6.62
N VAL A 124 -16.90 -4.67 -5.94
CA VAL A 124 -17.08 -5.82 -5.06
C VAL A 124 -18.30 -6.64 -5.51
N ALA A 125 -18.45 -7.85 -4.98
CA ALA A 125 -19.54 -8.77 -5.39
C ALA A 125 -20.96 -8.17 -5.25
N GLY A 126 -21.17 -7.21 -4.34
CA GLY A 126 -22.46 -6.56 -4.08
C GLY A 126 -22.63 -5.20 -4.75
N GLY A 127 -21.67 -4.72 -5.56
CA GLY A 127 -21.73 -3.40 -6.20
C GLY A 127 -20.43 -2.63 -6.15
N THR A 128 -20.52 -1.35 -5.87
CA THR A 128 -19.34 -0.48 -5.70
C THR A 128 -19.22 -0.05 -4.24
N GLU A 129 -18.07 -0.30 -3.65
CA GLU A 129 -17.69 0.22 -2.34
C GLU A 129 -16.84 1.47 -2.54
N TYR A 130 -17.18 2.52 -1.79
CA TYR A 130 -16.41 3.77 -1.82
C TYR A 130 -15.55 3.91 -0.57
N ARG A 131 -14.35 4.42 -0.76
CA ARG A 131 -13.41 4.78 0.30
C ARG A 131 -12.75 6.11 -0.03
N VAL A 132 -12.27 6.81 0.99
CA VAL A 132 -11.39 7.97 0.81
C VAL A 132 -9.99 7.57 1.22
N GLY A 133 -9.05 7.71 0.28
CA GLY A 133 -7.62 7.48 0.51
C GLY A 133 -6.89 8.79 0.77
N PHE A 134 -5.95 8.77 1.70
CA PHE A 134 -5.14 9.92 2.11
C PHE A 134 -3.67 9.77 1.68
N THR A 135 -2.78 10.63 2.16
CA THR A 135 -1.36 10.61 1.83
C THR A 135 -0.72 9.23 2.04
N ASN A 136 -1.06 8.55 3.15
CA ASN A 136 -0.52 7.22 3.44
C ASN A 136 -1.02 6.15 2.46
N PHE A 137 -2.26 6.24 2.00
CA PHE A 137 -2.76 5.39 0.93
C PHE A 137 -1.99 5.61 -0.36
N TYR A 138 -1.77 6.87 -0.71
CA TYR A 138 -0.99 7.22 -1.89
C TYR A 138 0.45 6.67 -1.80
N ALA A 139 1.09 6.72 -0.63
CA ALA A 139 2.42 6.13 -0.42
C ALA A 139 2.43 4.62 -0.71
N ILE A 140 1.40 3.87 -0.27
CA ILE A 140 1.27 2.44 -0.61
C ILE A 140 1.12 2.25 -2.12
N THR A 141 0.38 3.12 -2.81
CA THR A 141 0.22 3.01 -4.28
C THR A 141 1.51 3.30 -5.06
N ARG A 142 2.55 3.85 -4.44
CA ARG A 142 3.89 3.96 -5.07
C ARG A 142 4.59 2.63 -5.13
N TYR A 143 4.33 1.77 -4.14
CA TYR A 143 4.84 0.40 -4.12
C TYR A 143 4.18 -0.47 -5.19
N ASN A 144 2.85 -0.41 -5.28
CA ASN A 144 2.07 -1.08 -6.32
C ASN A 144 0.90 -0.19 -6.75
N ARG A 145 0.85 0.17 -8.04
CA ARG A 145 -0.14 1.08 -8.62
C ARG A 145 -1.54 0.46 -8.77
N SER A 146 -2.01 -0.23 -7.72
CA SER A 146 -3.34 -0.84 -7.67
C SER A 146 -4.08 -0.35 -6.44
N THR A 147 -5.26 0.23 -6.62
CA THR A 147 -6.16 0.61 -5.52
C THR A 147 -6.60 -0.61 -4.73
N MET A 148 -6.86 -1.73 -5.41
CA MET A 148 -7.23 -3.00 -4.77
C MET A 148 -6.09 -3.52 -3.89
N TYR A 149 -4.86 -3.52 -4.39
CA TYR A 149 -3.69 -3.91 -3.62
C TYR A 149 -3.51 -3.03 -2.38
N ALA A 150 -3.52 -1.71 -2.56
CA ALA A 150 -3.30 -0.77 -1.46
C ALA A 150 -4.41 -0.88 -0.40
N SER A 151 -5.67 -1.11 -0.82
CA SER A 151 -6.78 -1.36 0.10
C SER A 151 -6.60 -2.67 0.87
N ALA A 152 -6.25 -3.76 0.19
CA ALA A 152 -6.03 -5.06 0.83
C ALA A 152 -4.87 -5.02 1.83
N VAL A 153 -3.77 -4.34 1.50
CA VAL A 153 -2.63 -4.14 2.43
C VAL A 153 -3.08 -3.35 3.67
N SER A 154 -3.85 -2.28 3.49
CA SER A 154 -4.36 -1.47 4.60
C SER A 154 -5.32 -2.27 5.49
N ASP A 155 -6.25 -3.02 4.90
CA ASP A 155 -7.21 -3.86 5.61
C ASP A 155 -6.49 -4.96 6.41
N LEU A 156 -5.51 -5.62 5.79
CA LEU A 156 -4.68 -6.64 6.45
C LEU A 156 -3.88 -6.05 7.63
N ALA A 157 -3.24 -4.91 7.43
CA ALA A 157 -2.48 -4.23 8.47
C ALA A 157 -3.38 -3.85 9.66
N SER A 158 -4.60 -3.35 9.39
CA SER A 158 -5.61 -3.03 10.40
C SER A 158 -6.08 -4.26 11.17
N ALA A 159 -6.33 -5.38 10.49
CA ALA A 159 -6.73 -6.64 11.10
C ALA A 159 -5.63 -7.23 11.99
N ILE A 160 -4.37 -7.18 11.54
CA ILE A 160 -3.21 -7.61 12.35
C ILE A 160 -3.05 -6.72 13.59
N GLY A 161 -3.17 -5.40 13.43
CA GLY A 161 -3.09 -4.44 14.52
C GLY A 161 -4.17 -4.67 15.56
N ALA A 162 -5.42 -4.86 15.15
CA ALA A 162 -6.55 -5.15 16.01
C ALA A 162 -6.33 -6.46 16.80
N LYS A 163 -5.93 -7.53 16.13
CA LYS A 163 -5.64 -8.82 16.77
C LYS A 163 -4.53 -8.70 17.82
N ARG A 164 -3.48 -7.95 17.51
CA ARG A 164 -2.36 -7.72 18.45
C ARG A 164 -2.77 -6.92 19.68
N SER A 165 -3.70 -6.00 19.53
CA SER A 165 -4.23 -5.15 20.61
C SER A 165 -5.38 -5.80 21.40
N GLY A 166 -5.81 -7.02 21.06
CA GLY A 166 -6.98 -7.68 21.66
C GLY A 166 -8.32 -7.02 21.33
N LEU A 167 -8.34 -6.12 20.36
CA LEU A 167 -9.55 -5.46 19.86
C LEU A 167 -10.21 -6.29 18.76
N PRO A 168 -11.56 -6.18 18.57
CA PRO A 168 -12.19 -6.78 17.40
C PRO A 168 -11.59 -6.17 16.14
N ALA A 169 -11.35 -7.02 15.13
CA ALA A 169 -10.91 -6.54 13.82
C ALA A 169 -11.93 -5.51 13.30
N PRO A 170 -11.48 -4.41 12.68
CA PRO A 170 -12.38 -3.51 11.99
C PRO A 170 -13.21 -4.35 11.00
N ALA A 171 -14.49 -4.06 10.89
CA ALA A 171 -15.34 -4.76 9.93
C ALA A 171 -14.70 -4.59 8.55
N ALA A 172 -13.98 -5.61 8.11
CA ALA A 172 -13.50 -5.68 6.75
C ALA A 172 -14.76 -5.64 5.89
N ALA A 173 -14.90 -4.65 5.06
CA ALA A 173 -15.84 -4.75 3.95
C ALA A 173 -15.54 -6.12 3.32
N ALA A 174 -16.54 -6.98 3.23
CA ALA A 174 -16.38 -8.38 2.90
C ALA A 174 -15.79 -8.51 1.48
N SER A 175 -14.48 -8.34 1.40
CA SER A 175 -13.70 -8.56 0.19
C SER A 175 -13.58 -10.06 0.03
N VAL A 176 -14.46 -10.62 -0.75
CA VAL A 176 -14.35 -12.00 -1.20
C VAL A 176 -13.09 -12.08 -2.07
N LEU A 177 -12.04 -12.62 -1.51
CA LEU A 177 -10.91 -13.10 -2.31
C LEU A 177 -11.46 -14.05 -3.36
N PRO A 178 -11.18 -13.84 -4.65
CA PRO A 178 -11.53 -14.84 -5.64
C PRO A 178 -10.88 -16.19 -5.26
N PRO A 179 -11.53 -17.33 -5.49
CA PRO A 179 -10.92 -18.62 -5.21
C PRO A 179 -9.60 -18.72 -5.93
N ALA A 180 -8.60 -19.24 -5.24
CA ALA A 180 -7.27 -19.49 -5.83
C ALA A 180 -7.43 -20.25 -7.14
N ALA A 181 -6.77 -19.79 -8.20
CA ALA A 181 -6.75 -20.48 -9.46
C ALA A 181 -6.21 -21.92 -9.24
N PRO A 182 -6.80 -22.94 -9.87
CA PRO A 182 -6.28 -24.29 -9.77
C PRO A 182 -4.84 -24.36 -10.28
N PRO A 183 -3.99 -25.23 -9.71
CA PRO A 183 -2.64 -25.40 -10.20
C PRO A 183 -2.66 -25.81 -11.68
N ALA A 184 -1.73 -25.25 -12.46
CA ALA A 184 -1.57 -25.61 -13.86
C ALA A 184 -1.32 -27.13 -13.99
N PRO A 185 -1.89 -27.79 -15.01
CA PRO A 185 -1.62 -29.21 -15.22
C PRO A 185 -0.14 -29.43 -15.52
N ALA A 186 0.39 -30.55 -15.01
CA ALA A 186 1.77 -30.98 -15.15
C ALA A 186 2.15 -31.30 -16.60
#